data_a31cfa98166223556b9f63da80a556dd
#
_entry.id   a31cfa98166223556b9f63da80a556dd
#
_cell.length_a   1.000
_cell.length_b   1.000
_cell.length_c   1.000
_cell.angle_alpha   90.00
_cell.angle_beta   90.00
_cell.angle_gamma   90.00
#
_symmetry.space_group_name_H-M   'P 1'
#
loop_
_entity.id
_entity.type
_entity.pdbx_description
1 polymer ?
#
loop_
_entity_poly.entity_id
_entity_poly.type
_entity_poly.pdbx_seq_one_letter_code
_entity_poly.pdbx_strand_id
1 'polypeptide(L)'
;MLLNRFVQVCLLALACSSCAGLRSSSGVYEIVREPLKAGPRRIHLIYARPLRPTHPDYLVVFATGDGGWRSVSSDVFEHLAAEGYQVAGIDSSRALRPVLRAGERMSTTQATARVMAALADAKGDLGLPESTPVIVVGFSRGATLVAFAALHPELRQAIGGAIALGLTREVDYLRTPRPERVPEIQVDSRGRVQIYPALKLLGSTPLAVIQSTHDPYVPAAESRELLGPDTPTLRLYEVDARNHRFGGARDRMIADVDDALRWILASRGE
;
A
#
# COMPACT_ATOMS: atom_id res chain seq x y z
N MET A 1 -54.90 6.92 40.32
CA MET A 1 -54.87 6.76 38.88
C MET A 1 -53.43 6.96 38.41
N LEU A 2 -52.81 5.86 38.15
CA LEU A 2 -51.41 5.77 37.73
C LEU A 2 -51.31 5.89 36.20
N LEU A 3 -50.53 6.82 35.69
CA LEU A 3 -50.27 6.93 34.27
C LEU A 3 -48.79 6.56 33.99
N ASN A 4 -48.66 5.43 33.35
CA ASN A 4 -47.43 4.79 32.93
C ASN A 4 -46.70 5.64 31.85
N ARG A 5 -45.43 6.03 32.10
CA ARG A 5 -44.55 6.63 31.08
C ARG A 5 -43.63 5.55 30.53
N PHE A 6 -43.99 5.03 29.39
CA PHE A 6 -43.03 4.27 28.55
C PHE A 6 -42.07 5.26 27.91
N VAL A 7 -40.82 5.21 28.31
CA VAL A 7 -39.72 5.87 27.60
C VAL A 7 -39.26 4.94 26.51
N GLN A 8 -39.62 5.27 25.30
CA GLN A 8 -39.13 4.61 24.08
C GLN A 8 -37.76 5.17 23.76
N VAL A 9 -36.70 4.42 24.05
CA VAL A 9 -35.35 4.71 23.66
C VAL A 9 -35.24 4.33 22.17
N CYS A 10 -35.37 5.31 21.29
CA CYS A 10 -35.02 5.16 19.87
C CYS A 10 -33.48 5.10 19.75
N LEU A 11 -32.92 3.90 19.61
CA LEU A 11 -31.57 3.68 19.12
C LEU A 11 -31.53 4.12 17.64
N LEU A 12 -31.07 5.33 17.39
CA LEU A 12 -30.65 5.77 16.05
C LEU A 12 -29.28 5.12 15.75
N ALA A 13 -29.34 3.94 15.15
CA ALA A 13 -28.17 3.37 14.47
C ALA A 13 -27.95 4.16 13.18
N LEU A 14 -27.18 5.23 13.24
CA LEU A 14 -26.62 5.90 12.07
C LEU A 14 -25.59 4.99 11.44
N ALA A 15 -26.05 4.15 10.52
CA ALA A 15 -25.19 3.39 9.63
C ALA A 15 -24.42 4.35 8.71
N CYS A 16 -23.16 4.63 9.04
CA CYS A 16 -22.23 5.27 8.12
C CYS A 16 -21.91 4.31 6.96
N SER A 17 -22.71 4.36 5.90
CA SER A 17 -22.62 3.51 4.71
C SER A 17 -21.51 3.87 3.72
N SER A 18 -20.29 4.19 4.18
CA SER A 18 -19.19 4.51 3.25
C SER A 18 -17.89 3.71 3.43
N CYS A 19 -17.93 2.64 4.22
CA CYS A 19 -16.79 1.72 4.39
C CYS A 19 -17.23 0.26 4.18
N ALA A 20 -18.06 0.00 3.19
CA ALA A 20 -18.44 -1.35 2.82
C ALA A 20 -17.24 -2.05 2.17
N GLY A 21 -16.62 -2.99 2.86
CA GLY A 21 -15.60 -3.85 2.28
C GLY A 21 -14.68 -4.56 3.26
N LEU A 22 -14.37 -3.98 4.41
CA LEU A 22 -13.55 -4.67 5.41
C LEU A 22 -14.45 -5.50 6.33
N ARG A 23 -14.36 -6.81 6.21
CA ARG A 23 -15.06 -7.74 7.10
C ARG A 23 -14.14 -8.05 8.27
N SER A 24 -14.60 -7.88 9.50
CA SER A 24 -13.95 -8.47 10.66
C SER A 24 -14.11 -9.99 10.52
N SER A 25 -13.03 -10.69 10.24
CA SER A 25 -13.07 -12.15 10.25
C SER A 25 -13.04 -12.66 11.67
N SER A 26 -13.82 -13.64 11.93
CA SER A 26 -14.03 -14.37 13.16
C SER A 26 -12.75 -14.65 13.97
N GLY A 27 -12.46 -13.82 14.98
CA GLY A 27 -11.58 -14.20 16.09
C GLY A 27 -10.08 -14.27 15.83
N VAL A 28 -9.57 -13.77 14.68
CA VAL A 28 -8.13 -13.80 14.34
C VAL A 28 -7.50 -12.43 14.44
N TYR A 29 -8.19 -11.38 14.03
CA TYR A 29 -7.74 -9.98 14.12
C TYR A 29 -8.92 -9.03 14.34
N GLU A 30 -8.62 -7.83 14.83
CA GLU A 30 -9.57 -6.72 14.93
C GLU A 30 -9.23 -5.60 13.94
N ILE A 31 -10.25 -4.98 13.36
CA ILE A 31 -10.08 -3.78 12.54
C ILE A 31 -10.39 -2.56 13.39
N VAL A 32 -9.39 -1.70 13.56
CA VAL A 32 -9.51 -0.45 14.31
C VAL A 32 -9.46 0.71 13.31
N ARG A 33 -10.49 1.56 13.36
CA ARG A 33 -10.56 2.78 12.57
C ARG A 33 -10.31 3.95 13.48
N GLU A 34 -9.12 4.51 13.40
CA GLU A 34 -8.83 5.70 14.16
C GLU A 34 -9.60 6.90 13.59
N PRO A 35 -10.27 7.70 14.44
CA PRO A 35 -10.83 8.96 14.01
C PRO A 35 -9.71 9.88 13.51
N LEU A 36 -10.03 10.74 12.55
CA LEU A 36 -9.15 11.83 12.12
C LEU A 36 -8.64 12.58 13.34
N LYS A 37 -7.38 12.41 13.70
CA LYS A 37 -6.75 13.37 14.63
C LYS A 37 -6.77 14.73 13.94
N ALA A 38 -7.37 15.71 14.59
CA ALA A 38 -7.62 17.03 14.04
C ALA A 38 -6.33 17.67 13.49
N GLY A 39 -6.32 17.91 12.16
CA GLY A 39 -5.26 18.60 11.47
C GLY A 39 -5.52 18.58 9.96
N PRO A 40 -5.33 19.69 9.23
CA PRO A 40 -5.82 19.85 7.86
C PRO A 40 -5.19 18.95 6.81
N ARG A 41 -4.25 18.04 7.13
CA ARG A 41 -3.50 17.28 6.13
C ARG A 41 -3.06 15.85 6.53
N ARG A 42 -3.69 15.21 7.51
CA ARG A 42 -3.31 13.83 7.88
C ARG A 42 -3.94 12.79 6.96
N ILE A 43 -3.14 11.77 6.61
CA ILE A 43 -3.62 10.58 5.90
C ILE A 43 -4.46 9.76 6.88
N HIS A 44 -5.65 9.32 6.46
CA HIS A 44 -6.45 8.40 7.24
C HIS A 44 -5.83 7.01 7.19
N LEU A 45 -5.55 6.45 8.34
CA LEU A 45 -5.10 5.08 8.50
C LEU A 45 -6.25 4.20 9.02
N ILE A 46 -6.25 2.97 8.57
CA ILE A 46 -7.06 1.88 9.10
C ILE A 46 -6.07 0.84 9.61
N TYR A 47 -6.32 0.31 10.79
CA TYR A 47 -5.42 -0.69 11.37
C TYR A 47 -6.09 -2.04 11.41
N ALA A 48 -5.32 -3.10 11.17
CA ALA A 48 -5.67 -4.45 11.54
C ALA A 48 -4.64 -4.96 12.55
N ARG A 49 -5.12 -5.30 13.75
CA ARG A 49 -4.32 -5.84 14.85
C ARG A 49 -4.62 -7.32 14.97
N PRO A 50 -3.67 -8.21 14.75
CA PRO A 50 -3.88 -9.62 15.01
C PRO A 50 -4.08 -9.86 16.51
N LEU A 51 -5.00 -10.75 16.86
CA LEU A 51 -5.23 -11.12 18.26
C LEU A 51 -4.06 -11.94 18.83
N ARG A 52 -3.30 -12.59 17.96
CA ARG A 52 -2.06 -13.30 18.28
C ARG A 52 -1.00 -12.92 17.25
N PRO A 53 -0.19 -11.89 17.50
CA PRO A 53 0.88 -11.50 16.60
C PRO A 53 1.91 -12.64 16.46
N THR A 54 2.19 -13.06 15.23
CA THR A 54 3.26 -14.04 14.91
C THR A 54 4.49 -13.32 14.38
N HIS A 55 4.34 -12.07 13.95
CA HIS A 55 5.40 -11.20 13.44
C HIS A 55 5.39 -9.85 14.18
N PRO A 56 5.59 -9.83 15.53
CA PRO A 56 5.47 -8.61 16.34
C PRO A 56 6.54 -7.57 16.00
N ASP A 57 7.66 -7.99 15.42
CA ASP A 57 8.81 -7.15 15.14
C ASP A 57 8.68 -6.34 13.84
N TYR A 58 7.58 -6.53 13.10
CA TYR A 58 7.34 -5.87 11.82
C TYR A 58 6.01 -5.16 11.76
N LEU A 59 6.03 -3.99 11.12
CA LEU A 59 4.83 -3.28 10.68
C LEU A 59 4.70 -3.43 9.16
N VAL A 60 3.54 -3.87 8.69
CA VAL A 60 3.20 -3.78 7.27
C VAL A 60 2.34 -2.55 7.02
N VAL A 61 2.73 -1.70 6.06
CA VAL A 61 1.92 -0.56 5.64
C VAL A 61 1.38 -0.83 4.24
N PHE A 62 0.06 -1.00 4.14
CA PHE A 62 -0.62 -1.31 2.89
C PHE A 62 -1.24 -0.06 2.25
N ALA A 63 -1.00 0.15 0.95
CA ALA A 63 -1.56 1.24 0.16
C ALA A 63 -2.55 0.70 -0.89
N THR A 64 -3.81 1.18 -0.86
CA THR A 64 -4.85 0.72 -1.80
C THR A 64 -4.63 1.24 -3.21
N GLY A 65 -5.30 0.62 -4.20
CA GLY A 65 -5.46 1.19 -5.54
C GLY A 65 -6.55 2.26 -5.61
N ASP A 66 -6.89 2.71 -6.82
CA ASP A 66 -7.94 3.72 -7.09
C ASP A 66 -9.34 3.31 -6.62
N GLY A 67 -9.60 2.02 -6.54
CA GLY A 67 -10.85 1.47 -6.02
C GLY A 67 -11.00 1.56 -4.50
N GLY A 68 -9.98 2.02 -3.76
CA GLY A 68 -9.96 2.01 -2.30
C GLY A 68 -9.99 0.58 -1.74
N TRP A 69 -10.70 0.39 -0.64
CA TRP A 69 -10.84 -0.88 0.08
C TRP A 69 -11.80 -1.84 -0.64
N ARG A 70 -11.39 -2.39 -1.77
CA ARG A 70 -12.16 -3.37 -2.56
C ARG A 70 -11.24 -4.41 -3.18
N SER A 71 -11.76 -5.65 -3.35
CA SER A 71 -11.08 -6.68 -4.12
C SER A 71 -9.65 -6.92 -3.59
N VAL A 72 -8.62 -6.86 -4.45
CA VAL A 72 -7.20 -7.07 -4.07
C VAL A 72 -6.80 -6.34 -2.79
N SER A 73 -7.23 -5.08 -2.66
CA SER A 73 -6.82 -4.26 -1.51
C SER A 73 -7.34 -4.81 -0.18
N SER A 74 -8.61 -5.24 -0.13
CA SER A 74 -9.18 -5.86 1.08
C SER A 74 -8.57 -7.23 1.32
N ASP A 75 -8.48 -8.05 0.26
CA ASP A 75 -8.02 -9.43 0.38
C ASP A 75 -6.59 -9.51 0.93
N VAL A 76 -5.67 -8.69 0.39
CA VAL A 76 -4.27 -8.67 0.85
C VAL A 76 -4.16 -8.08 2.26
N PHE A 77 -4.87 -6.99 2.56
CA PHE A 77 -4.86 -6.36 3.88
C PHE A 77 -5.34 -7.32 4.98
N GLU A 78 -6.47 -8.00 4.73
CA GLU A 78 -7.05 -8.95 5.67
C GLU A 78 -6.19 -10.22 5.81
N HIS A 79 -5.60 -10.70 4.71
CA HIS A 79 -4.68 -11.82 4.72
C HIS A 79 -3.45 -11.53 5.59
N LEU A 80 -2.79 -10.39 5.39
CA LEU A 80 -1.62 -10.00 6.19
C LEU A 80 -1.92 -9.95 7.69
N ALA A 81 -3.11 -9.45 8.06
CA ALA A 81 -3.55 -9.44 9.45
C ALA A 81 -3.85 -10.85 9.98
N ALA A 82 -4.43 -11.73 9.15
CA ALA A 82 -4.71 -13.12 9.50
C ALA A 82 -3.42 -13.93 9.69
N GLU A 83 -2.37 -13.64 8.92
CA GLU A 83 -1.02 -14.21 9.09
C GLU A 83 -0.27 -13.68 10.32
N GLY A 84 -0.85 -12.71 11.05
CA GLY A 84 -0.33 -12.23 12.32
C GLY A 84 0.60 -11.02 12.23
N TYR A 85 0.60 -10.32 11.10
CA TYR A 85 1.26 -9.01 10.96
C TYR A 85 0.40 -7.90 11.54
N GLN A 86 1.03 -6.92 12.19
CA GLN A 86 0.39 -5.64 12.45
C GLN A 86 0.33 -4.85 11.15
N VAL A 87 -0.88 -4.44 10.74
CA VAL A 87 -1.07 -3.80 9.43
C VAL A 87 -1.70 -2.42 9.58
N ALA A 88 -1.06 -1.42 8.98
CA ALA A 88 -1.66 -0.10 8.79
C ALA A 88 -2.03 0.09 7.32
N GLY A 89 -3.24 0.55 7.05
CA GLY A 89 -3.75 0.69 5.69
C GLY A 89 -4.02 2.13 5.30
N ILE A 90 -3.57 2.52 4.11
CA ILE A 90 -3.77 3.84 3.51
C ILE A 90 -4.76 3.70 2.35
N ASP A 91 -5.87 4.45 2.39
CA ASP A 91 -6.73 4.63 1.21
C ASP A 91 -6.09 5.64 0.26
N SER A 92 -5.29 5.14 -0.70
CA SER A 92 -4.56 5.98 -1.66
C SER A 92 -5.50 6.83 -2.52
N SER A 93 -6.68 6.31 -2.87
CA SER A 93 -7.67 7.04 -3.66
C SER A 93 -8.17 8.28 -2.92
N ARG A 94 -8.41 8.13 -1.63
CA ARG A 94 -8.86 9.21 -0.75
C ARG A 94 -7.73 10.20 -0.44
N ALA A 95 -6.54 9.69 -0.14
CA ALA A 95 -5.37 10.50 0.19
C ALA A 95 -4.90 11.40 -0.96
N LEU A 96 -4.98 10.90 -2.21
CA LEU A 96 -4.55 11.61 -3.41
C LEU A 96 -5.65 12.46 -4.06
N ARG A 97 -6.93 12.21 -3.71
CA ARG A 97 -8.09 12.90 -4.32
C ARG A 97 -7.99 14.43 -4.34
N PRO A 98 -7.57 15.13 -3.26
CA PRO A 98 -7.45 16.58 -3.30
C PRO A 98 -6.46 17.07 -4.35
N VAL A 99 -5.31 16.41 -4.48
CA VAL A 99 -4.25 16.74 -5.45
C VAL A 99 -4.73 16.51 -6.88
N LEU A 100 -5.31 15.34 -7.14
CA LEU A 100 -5.80 14.95 -8.47
C LEU A 100 -6.99 15.82 -8.94
N ARG A 101 -7.91 16.18 -8.03
CA ARG A 101 -9.04 17.07 -8.36
C ARG A 101 -8.62 18.50 -8.66
N ALA A 102 -7.56 18.98 -8.04
CA ALA A 102 -6.97 20.28 -8.34
C ALA A 102 -6.18 20.29 -9.65
N GLY A 103 -6.00 19.15 -10.32
CA GLY A 103 -5.11 19.03 -11.47
C GLY A 103 -3.63 19.23 -11.12
N GLU A 104 -3.29 19.12 -9.82
CA GLU A 104 -1.96 19.36 -9.29
C GLU A 104 -1.17 18.06 -9.21
N ARG A 105 0.14 18.21 -8.99
CA ARG A 105 1.05 17.13 -8.66
C ARG A 105 1.89 17.51 -7.47
N MET A 106 2.08 16.56 -6.57
CA MET A 106 2.99 16.76 -5.42
C MET A 106 4.44 16.77 -5.89
N SER A 107 5.28 17.60 -5.27
CA SER A 107 6.71 17.39 -5.37
C SER A 107 7.12 16.10 -4.65
N THR A 108 8.28 15.53 -5.03
CA THR A 108 8.86 14.37 -4.34
C THR A 108 9.03 14.65 -2.85
N THR A 109 9.50 15.85 -2.46
CA THR A 109 9.62 16.26 -1.05
C THR A 109 8.27 16.24 -0.32
N GLN A 110 7.19 16.73 -0.95
CA GLN A 110 5.85 16.70 -0.32
C GLN A 110 5.35 15.26 -0.17
N ALA A 111 5.59 14.40 -1.16
CA ALA A 111 5.20 13.00 -1.09
C ALA A 111 5.99 12.25 0.00
N THR A 112 7.32 12.46 0.05
CA THR A 112 8.19 11.89 1.08
C THR A 112 7.73 12.27 2.49
N ALA A 113 7.51 13.57 2.74
CA ALA A 113 7.06 14.04 4.04
C ALA A 113 5.71 13.42 4.46
N ARG A 114 4.79 13.21 3.51
CA ARG A 114 3.50 12.55 3.78
C ARG A 114 3.65 11.07 4.10
N VAL A 115 4.50 10.36 3.36
CA VAL A 115 4.76 8.94 3.62
C VAL A 115 5.44 8.79 4.98
N MET A 116 6.49 9.56 5.27
CA MET A 116 7.16 9.53 6.57
C MET A 116 6.21 9.81 7.74
N ALA A 117 5.33 10.80 7.60
CA ALA A 117 4.31 11.09 8.61
C ALA A 117 3.34 9.92 8.80
N ALA A 118 2.92 9.26 7.71
CA ALA A 118 2.04 8.09 7.79
C ALA A 118 2.72 6.91 8.48
N LEU A 119 4.02 6.67 8.22
CA LEU A 119 4.79 5.62 8.89
C LEU A 119 4.94 5.91 10.40
N ALA A 120 5.24 7.15 10.76
CA ALA A 120 5.35 7.56 12.16
C ALA A 120 4.00 7.48 12.90
N ASP A 121 2.92 7.97 12.28
CA ASP A 121 1.56 7.87 12.84
C ASP A 121 1.16 6.40 13.03
N ALA A 122 1.48 5.52 12.06
CA ALA A 122 1.17 4.09 12.15
C ALA A 122 1.90 3.41 13.32
N LYS A 123 3.19 3.67 13.50
CA LYS A 123 3.96 3.15 14.64
C LYS A 123 3.40 3.67 15.97
N GLY A 124 3.15 4.98 16.07
CA GLY A 124 2.63 5.60 17.28
C GLY A 124 1.24 5.09 17.67
N ASP A 125 0.32 4.97 16.72
CA ASP A 125 -1.05 4.51 16.96
C ASP A 125 -1.11 3.01 17.34
N LEU A 126 -0.15 2.21 16.84
CA LEU A 126 -0.01 0.80 17.19
C LEU A 126 0.85 0.55 18.44
N GLY A 127 1.46 1.59 19.01
CA GLY A 127 2.36 1.48 20.17
C GLY A 127 3.67 0.77 19.86
N LEU A 128 4.12 0.83 18.61
CA LEU A 128 5.35 0.20 18.16
C LEU A 128 6.56 1.12 18.38
N PRO A 129 7.75 0.56 18.67
CA PRO A 129 8.99 1.31 18.70
C PRO A 129 9.25 2.06 17.38
N GLU A 130 9.90 3.22 17.45
CA GLU A 130 10.29 3.97 16.25
C GLU A 130 11.23 3.17 15.35
N SER A 131 12.06 2.31 15.93
CA SER A 131 12.97 1.41 15.24
C SER A 131 12.30 0.23 14.54
N THR A 132 11.00 -0.01 14.77
CA THR A 132 10.29 -1.14 14.14
C THR A 132 10.44 -1.09 12.62
N PRO A 133 10.97 -2.13 11.98
CA PRO A 133 11.08 -2.20 10.52
C PRO A 133 9.71 -2.15 9.86
N VAL A 134 9.61 -1.46 8.73
CA VAL A 134 8.37 -1.34 7.98
C VAL A 134 8.51 -2.00 6.61
N ILE A 135 7.59 -2.90 6.27
CA ILE A 135 7.43 -3.40 4.91
C ILE A 135 6.23 -2.67 4.29
N VAL A 136 6.42 -2.08 3.11
CA VAL A 136 5.35 -1.39 2.41
C VAL A 136 4.79 -2.28 1.30
N VAL A 137 3.47 -2.42 1.26
CA VAL A 137 2.76 -3.24 0.26
C VAL A 137 1.72 -2.37 -0.43
N GLY A 138 1.57 -2.48 -1.74
CA GLY A 138 0.59 -1.66 -2.44
C GLY A 138 0.03 -2.30 -3.69
N PHE A 139 -1.21 -1.95 -4.02
CA PHE A 139 -1.89 -2.41 -5.23
C PHE A 139 -2.14 -1.26 -6.20
N SER A 140 -1.85 -1.46 -7.50
CA SER A 140 -2.16 -0.48 -8.56
C SER A 140 -1.53 0.89 -8.25
N ARG A 141 -2.30 1.95 -8.05
CA ARG A 141 -1.79 3.26 -7.59
C ARG A 141 -0.99 3.15 -6.29
N GLY A 142 -1.40 2.29 -5.36
CA GLY A 142 -0.62 1.96 -4.16
C GLY A 142 0.71 1.29 -4.51
N ALA A 143 0.77 0.47 -5.56
CA ALA A 143 2.02 -0.13 -6.04
C ALA A 143 3.02 0.92 -6.52
N THR A 144 2.58 1.95 -7.23
CA THR A 144 3.48 3.06 -7.62
C THR A 144 3.96 3.86 -6.40
N LEU A 145 3.14 3.98 -5.37
CA LEU A 145 3.51 4.65 -4.11
C LEU A 145 4.62 3.89 -3.36
N VAL A 146 4.48 2.57 -3.24
CA VAL A 146 5.51 1.77 -2.56
C VAL A 146 6.79 1.62 -3.39
N ALA A 147 6.68 1.55 -4.72
CA ALA A 147 7.84 1.61 -5.60
C ALA A 147 8.59 2.95 -5.46
N PHE A 148 7.86 4.08 -5.39
CA PHE A 148 8.44 5.38 -5.11
C PHE A 148 9.14 5.40 -3.73
N ALA A 149 8.55 4.81 -2.70
CA ALA A 149 9.15 4.72 -1.38
C ALA A 149 10.47 3.93 -1.42
N ALA A 150 10.52 2.81 -2.17
CA ALA A 150 11.75 2.03 -2.36
C ALA A 150 12.84 2.79 -3.13
N LEU A 151 12.45 3.71 -4.01
CA LEU A 151 13.38 4.51 -4.82
C LEU A 151 13.94 5.73 -4.08
N HIS A 152 13.15 6.36 -3.21
CA HIS A 152 13.52 7.63 -2.58
C HIS A 152 14.52 7.43 -1.43
N PRO A 153 15.67 8.13 -1.42
CA PRO A 153 16.75 7.85 -0.44
C PRO A 153 16.32 7.91 1.03
N GLU A 154 15.51 8.90 1.41
CA GLU A 154 15.03 9.03 2.80
C GLU A 154 14.05 7.92 3.17
N LEU A 155 13.12 7.58 2.26
CA LEU A 155 12.14 6.53 2.50
C LEU A 155 12.78 5.14 2.53
N ARG A 156 13.80 4.89 1.70
CA ARG A 156 14.57 3.63 1.74
C ARG A 156 15.17 3.34 3.11
N GLN A 157 15.59 4.36 3.83
CA GLN A 157 16.13 4.20 5.18
C GLN A 157 15.04 3.85 6.20
N ALA A 158 13.80 4.26 5.93
CA ALA A 158 12.67 4.04 6.83
C ALA A 158 11.94 2.71 6.59
N ILE A 159 12.18 2.04 5.44
CA ILE A 159 11.51 0.79 5.07
C ILE A 159 12.51 -0.36 4.92
N GLY A 160 12.04 -1.55 5.25
CA GLY A 160 12.80 -2.79 5.09
C GLY A 160 12.64 -3.47 3.74
N GLY A 161 11.61 -3.09 2.99
CA GLY A 161 11.31 -3.63 1.67
C GLY A 161 9.95 -3.22 1.16
N ALA A 162 9.66 -3.53 -0.10
CA ALA A 162 8.43 -3.14 -0.77
C ALA A 162 7.85 -4.29 -1.62
N ILE A 163 6.50 -4.38 -1.68
CA ILE A 163 5.76 -5.29 -2.56
C ILE A 163 4.77 -4.48 -3.38
N ALA A 164 4.92 -4.51 -4.70
CA ALA A 164 4.10 -3.78 -5.65
C ALA A 164 3.23 -4.74 -6.48
N LEU A 165 1.91 -4.79 -6.19
CA LEU A 165 0.96 -5.62 -6.94
C LEU A 165 0.31 -4.81 -8.05
N GLY A 166 0.36 -5.30 -9.29
CA GLY A 166 -0.19 -4.60 -10.45
C GLY A 166 0.46 -3.23 -10.65
N LEU A 167 1.79 -3.20 -10.76
CA LEU A 167 2.55 -1.97 -10.94
C LEU A 167 2.24 -1.36 -12.32
N THR A 168 1.80 -0.10 -12.32
CA THR A 168 1.53 0.65 -13.57
C THR A 168 2.75 1.41 -14.06
N ARG A 169 2.74 1.84 -15.34
CA ARG A 169 3.90 2.53 -15.95
C ARG A 169 4.17 3.89 -15.35
N GLU A 170 3.10 4.65 -15.10
CA GLU A 170 3.20 6.07 -14.81
C GLU A 170 2.70 6.42 -13.43
N VAL A 171 3.32 7.46 -12.87
CA VAL A 171 2.89 8.14 -11.66
C VAL A 171 2.34 9.50 -12.05
N ASP A 172 1.03 9.68 -11.91
CA ASP A 172 0.32 10.90 -12.33
C ASP A 172 0.17 11.96 -11.22
N TYR A 173 0.45 11.59 -9.97
CA TYR A 173 0.32 12.46 -8.80
C TYR A 173 1.66 13.07 -8.34
N LEU A 174 2.78 12.69 -8.98
CA LEU A 174 4.10 13.25 -8.68
C LEU A 174 4.61 14.15 -9.80
N ARG A 175 5.41 15.12 -9.42
CA ARG A 175 6.29 15.89 -10.31
C ARG A 175 7.72 15.82 -9.80
N THR A 176 8.66 15.68 -10.69
CA THR A 176 10.09 15.80 -10.36
C THR A 176 10.55 17.22 -10.62
N PRO A 177 11.40 17.79 -9.76
CA PRO A 177 11.85 19.17 -9.95
C PRO A 177 12.80 19.36 -11.13
N ARG A 178 13.53 18.32 -11.56
CA ARG A 178 14.52 18.39 -12.64
C ARG A 178 14.79 16.99 -13.24
N PRO A 179 13.91 16.45 -14.05
CA PRO A 179 14.09 15.11 -14.64
C PRO A 179 15.34 15.01 -15.51
N GLU A 180 15.75 16.11 -16.16
CA GLU A 180 16.90 16.15 -17.07
C GLU A 180 18.26 15.89 -16.39
N ARG A 181 18.33 15.94 -15.06
CA ARG A 181 19.57 15.69 -14.31
C ARG A 181 19.81 14.22 -13.94
N VAL A 182 18.78 13.39 -14.05
CA VAL A 182 18.82 11.98 -13.70
C VAL A 182 18.17 11.21 -14.86
N PRO A 183 18.96 10.58 -15.75
CA PRO A 183 18.44 9.93 -16.96
C PRO A 183 17.38 8.86 -16.69
N GLU A 184 17.43 8.22 -15.53
CA GLU A 184 16.46 7.21 -15.09
C GLU A 184 15.12 7.83 -14.70
N ILE A 185 15.07 9.12 -14.38
CA ILE A 185 13.84 9.84 -14.06
C ILE A 185 13.26 10.40 -15.37
N GLN A 186 12.48 9.60 -16.04
CA GLN A 186 11.81 9.97 -17.28
C GLN A 186 10.38 10.44 -17.03
N VAL A 187 9.94 11.37 -17.85
CA VAL A 187 8.54 11.83 -17.88
C VAL A 187 7.99 11.70 -19.29
N ASP A 188 6.70 11.35 -19.37
CA ASP A 188 6.01 11.31 -20.67
C ASP A 188 5.61 12.70 -21.17
N SER A 189 4.99 12.78 -22.34
CA SER A 189 4.50 14.02 -22.96
C SER A 189 3.47 14.78 -22.10
N ARG A 190 2.85 14.10 -21.13
CA ARG A 190 1.92 14.69 -20.15
C ARG A 190 2.61 15.03 -18.82
N GLY A 191 3.94 14.88 -18.75
CA GLY A 191 4.74 15.12 -17.57
C GLY A 191 4.51 14.11 -16.43
N ARG A 192 4.02 12.89 -16.71
CA ARG A 192 3.87 11.82 -15.71
C ARG A 192 5.21 11.09 -15.59
N VAL A 193 5.61 10.81 -14.36
CA VAL A 193 6.86 10.09 -14.08
C VAL A 193 6.73 8.63 -14.50
N GLN A 194 7.72 8.13 -15.27
CA GLN A 194 7.80 6.73 -15.66
C GLN A 194 8.49 5.93 -14.56
N ILE A 195 7.79 4.93 -13.99
CA ILE A 195 8.31 4.21 -12.82
C ILE A 195 9.37 3.17 -13.19
N TYR A 196 9.19 2.42 -14.27
CA TYR A 196 10.09 1.33 -14.64
C TYR A 196 11.53 1.78 -14.91
N PRO A 197 11.80 2.84 -15.68
CA PRO A 197 13.16 3.36 -15.82
C PRO A 197 13.78 3.77 -14.50
N ALA A 198 12.97 4.37 -13.59
CA ALA A 198 13.43 4.81 -12.28
C ALA A 198 13.82 3.64 -11.37
N LEU A 199 13.31 2.43 -11.58
CA LEU A 199 13.67 1.25 -10.78
C LEU A 199 15.14 0.85 -10.90
N LYS A 200 15.88 1.35 -11.89
CA LYS A 200 17.34 1.23 -11.97
C LYS A 200 18.06 1.94 -10.81
N LEU A 201 17.37 2.85 -10.12
CA LEU A 201 17.88 3.58 -8.95
C LEU A 201 17.57 2.88 -7.61
N LEU A 202 17.03 1.66 -7.63
CA LEU A 202 16.48 0.98 -6.46
C LEU A 202 17.48 0.79 -5.30
N GLY A 203 18.76 0.66 -5.57
CA GLY A 203 19.77 0.48 -4.53
C GLY A 203 19.60 -0.86 -3.79
N SER A 204 19.73 -0.84 -2.44
CA SER A 204 19.74 -2.04 -1.60
C SER A 204 18.38 -2.44 -1.03
N THR A 205 17.33 -1.63 -1.20
CA THR A 205 16.00 -1.95 -0.67
C THR A 205 15.31 -3.01 -1.55
N PRO A 206 14.92 -4.17 -0.99
CA PRO A 206 14.25 -5.20 -1.77
C PRO A 206 12.87 -4.70 -2.27
N LEU A 207 12.60 -4.93 -3.55
CA LEU A 207 11.30 -4.70 -4.20
C LEU A 207 10.84 -5.97 -4.90
N ALA A 208 9.70 -6.50 -4.49
CA ALA A 208 8.97 -7.52 -5.22
C ALA A 208 7.87 -6.86 -6.06
N VAL A 209 7.78 -7.23 -7.34
CA VAL A 209 6.69 -6.85 -8.23
C VAL A 209 5.85 -8.10 -8.49
N ILE A 210 4.53 -8.05 -8.24
CA ILE A 210 3.60 -9.14 -8.53
C ILE A 210 2.67 -8.67 -9.64
N GLN A 211 2.73 -9.33 -10.81
CA GLN A 211 2.09 -8.83 -12.02
C GLN A 211 1.24 -9.90 -12.69
N SER A 212 0.04 -9.51 -13.13
CA SER A 212 -0.85 -10.40 -13.90
C SER A 212 -0.39 -10.54 -15.35
N THR A 213 -0.47 -11.77 -15.90
CA THR A 213 -0.16 -12.03 -17.31
C THR A 213 -1.07 -11.28 -18.28
N HIS A 214 -2.32 -10.99 -17.89
CA HIS A 214 -3.29 -10.25 -18.70
C HIS A 214 -3.66 -8.89 -18.07
N ASP A 215 -2.67 -8.21 -17.48
CA ASP A 215 -2.84 -6.85 -17.00
C ASP A 215 -2.94 -5.88 -18.20
N PRO A 216 -4.04 -5.13 -18.37
CA PRO A 216 -4.19 -4.21 -19.50
C PRO A 216 -3.29 -2.97 -19.41
N TYR A 217 -2.69 -2.68 -18.27
CA TYR A 217 -1.76 -1.57 -18.09
C TYR A 217 -0.33 -1.97 -18.43
N VAL A 218 0.15 -3.05 -17.80
CA VAL A 218 1.47 -3.64 -18.05
C VAL A 218 1.36 -5.14 -17.80
N PRO A 219 1.26 -5.98 -18.84
CA PRO A 219 1.29 -7.43 -18.68
C PRO A 219 2.59 -7.92 -18.04
N ALA A 220 2.57 -9.06 -17.36
CA ALA A 220 3.76 -9.61 -16.70
C ALA A 220 4.96 -9.77 -17.66
N ALA A 221 4.73 -10.26 -18.88
CA ALA A 221 5.79 -10.39 -19.89
C ALA A 221 6.46 -9.04 -20.21
N GLU A 222 5.66 -7.99 -20.36
CA GLU A 222 6.19 -6.64 -20.58
C GLU A 222 6.90 -6.09 -19.34
N SER A 223 6.37 -6.35 -18.14
CA SER A 223 7.07 -6.03 -16.89
C SER A 223 8.44 -6.71 -16.83
N ARG A 224 8.54 -7.97 -17.25
CA ARG A 224 9.82 -8.71 -17.36
C ARG A 224 10.80 -8.05 -18.34
N GLU A 225 10.32 -7.60 -19.50
CA GLU A 225 11.15 -6.88 -20.47
C GLU A 225 11.69 -5.56 -19.88
N LEU A 226 10.83 -4.82 -19.19
CA LEU A 226 11.17 -3.53 -18.60
C LEU A 226 12.09 -3.63 -17.37
N LEU A 227 11.91 -4.65 -16.53
CA LEU A 227 12.68 -4.88 -15.30
C LEU A 227 13.98 -5.64 -15.57
N GLY A 228 14.02 -6.49 -16.60
CA GLY A 228 15.09 -7.44 -16.80
C GLY A 228 14.99 -8.67 -15.87
N PRO A 229 16.09 -9.42 -15.71
CA PRO A 229 16.13 -10.59 -14.84
C PRO A 229 16.03 -10.18 -13.37
N ASP A 230 15.66 -11.14 -12.52
CA ASP A 230 15.67 -10.96 -11.08
C ASP A 230 17.09 -10.67 -10.57
N THR A 231 17.15 -9.83 -9.54
CA THR A 231 18.39 -9.44 -8.88
C THR A 231 18.27 -9.69 -7.35
N PRO A 232 19.33 -9.55 -6.56
CA PRO A 232 19.23 -9.63 -5.11
C PRO A 232 18.23 -8.64 -4.49
N THR A 233 17.91 -7.54 -5.19
CA THR A 233 17.02 -6.47 -4.68
C THR A 233 15.75 -6.26 -5.51
N LEU A 234 15.55 -7.03 -6.59
CA LEU A 234 14.36 -6.93 -7.43
C LEU A 234 13.90 -8.30 -7.88
N ARG A 235 12.64 -8.65 -7.61
CA ARG A 235 12.00 -9.87 -8.09
C ARG A 235 10.68 -9.57 -8.76
N LEU A 236 10.39 -10.33 -9.84
CA LEU A 236 9.09 -10.32 -10.50
C LEU A 236 8.40 -11.67 -10.32
N TYR A 237 7.20 -11.63 -9.77
CA TYR A 237 6.26 -12.75 -9.67
C TYR A 237 5.21 -12.61 -10.77
N GLU A 238 5.13 -13.59 -11.64
CA GLU A 238 4.17 -13.61 -12.76
C GLU A 238 2.98 -14.49 -12.38
N VAL A 239 1.80 -13.88 -12.32
CA VAL A 239 0.56 -14.57 -11.97
C VAL A 239 -0.28 -14.76 -13.22
N ASP A 240 -0.58 -16.00 -13.58
CA ASP A 240 -1.51 -16.29 -14.68
C ASP A 240 -2.95 -15.95 -14.24
N ALA A 241 -3.33 -14.71 -14.48
CA ALA A 241 -4.61 -14.14 -14.07
C ALA A 241 -5.27 -13.38 -15.21
N ARG A 242 -6.60 -13.30 -15.21
CA ARG A 242 -7.39 -12.75 -16.31
C ARG A 242 -7.35 -11.23 -16.47
N ASN A 243 -6.84 -10.50 -15.49
CA ASN A 243 -6.87 -9.03 -15.51
C ASN A 243 -6.00 -8.42 -14.40
N HIS A 244 -5.91 -7.09 -14.38
CA HIS A 244 -5.21 -6.30 -13.38
C HIS A 244 -5.55 -6.63 -11.91
N ARG A 245 -6.77 -7.12 -11.66
CA ARG A 245 -7.23 -7.47 -10.31
C ARG A 245 -7.00 -8.93 -9.96
N PHE A 246 -6.15 -9.62 -10.68
CA PHE A 246 -5.81 -11.03 -10.49
C PHE A 246 -7.05 -11.94 -10.51
N GLY A 247 -7.99 -11.66 -11.41
CA GLY A 247 -9.22 -12.44 -11.54
C GLY A 247 -8.93 -13.90 -11.91
N GLY A 248 -9.46 -14.84 -11.13
CA GLY A 248 -9.28 -16.28 -11.32
C GLY A 248 -8.00 -16.86 -10.73
N ALA A 249 -7.10 -16.03 -10.16
CA ALA A 249 -5.83 -16.47 -9.59
C ALA A 249 -5.53 -15.77 -8.24
N ARG A 250 -6.58 -15.52 -7.45
CA ARG A 250 -6.45 -14.77 -6.20
C ARG A 250 -5.57 -15.48 -5.17
N ASP A 251 -5.78 -16.79 -5.01
CA ASP A 251 -5.00 -17.58 -4.06
C ASP A 251 -3.52 -17.65 -4.46
N ARG A 252 -3.23 -17.73 -5.76
CA ARG A 252 -1.86 -17.68 -6.27
C ARG A 252 -1.22 -16.32 -5.99
N MET A 253 -1.93 -15.23 -6.24
CA MET A 253 -1.44 -13.87 -5.92
C MET A 253 -1.12 -13.72 -4.43
N ILE A 254 -1.97 -14.25 -3.55
CA ILE A 254 -1.74 -14.24 -2.10
C ILE A 254 -0.50 -15.07 -1.74
N ALA A 255 -0.35 -16.27 -2.30
CA ALA A 255 0.84 -17.09 -2.08
C ALA A 255 2.13 -16.39 -2.53
N ASP A 256 2.08 -15.62 -3.62
CA ASP A 256 3.21 -14.82 -4.10
C ASP A 256 3.50 -13.61 -3.18
N VAL A 257 2.48 -13.05 -2.52
CA VAL A 257 2.69 -12.02 -1.46
C VAL A 257 3.46 -12.63 -0.28
N ASP A 258 3.07 -13.83 0.18
CA ASP A 258 3.76 -14.52 1.27
C ASP A 258 5.21 -14.88 0.90
N ASP A 259 5.43 -15.32 -0.33
CA ASP A 259 6.78 -15.62 -0.80
C ASP A 259 7.66 -14.37 -0.90
N ALA A 260 7.08 -13.27 -1.39
CA ALA A 260 7.75 -11.98 -1.45
C ALA A 260 8.11 -11.44 -0.06
N LEU A 261 7.23 -11.60 0.93
CA LEU A 261 7.50 -11.26 2.33
C LEU A 261 8.67 -12.08 2.88
N ARG A 262 8.62 -13.41 2.72
CA ARG A 262 9.73 -14.29 3.16
C ARG A 262 11.06 -13.90 2.52
N TRP A 263 11.05 -13.62 1.21
CA TRP A 263 12.25 -13.16 0.51
C TRP A 263 12.80 -11.84 1.04
N ILE A 264 11.92 -10.85 1.29
CA ILE A 264 12.33 -9.55 1.85
C ILE A 264 12.93 -9.74 3.24
N LEU A 265 12.31 -10.53 4.11
CA LEU A 265 12.79 -10.80 5.46
C LEU A 265 14.14 -11.50 5.43
N ALA A 266 14.29 -12.54 4.60
CA ALA A 266 15.56 -13.25 4.43
C ALA A 266 16.70 -12.35 3.89
N SER A 267 16.39 -11.38 3.05
CA SER A 267 17.37 -10.41 2.49
C SER A 267 17.96 -9.48 3.56
N ARG A 268 17.36 -9.40 4.72
CA ARG A 268 17.82 -8.59 5.85
C ARG A 268 18.75 -9.31 6.82
N GLY A 269 18.98 -10.60 6.60
CA GLY A 269 19.82 -11.43 7.46
C GLY A 269 19.11 -11.90 8.73
N GLU A 270 17.78 -11.99 8.69
CA GLU A 270 16.90 -12.48 9.76
C GLU A 270 16.31 -13.85 9.42
#